data_f318e0b12eb95322b024fe03377f6191
#
_entry.id   f318e0b12eb95322b024fe03377f6191
#
_cell.length_a   1.000
_cell.length_b   1.000
_cell.length_c   1.000
_cell.angle_alpha   90.00
_cell.angle_beta   90.00
_cell.angle_gamma   90.00
#
_symmetry.space_group_name_H-M   'P 1'
#
loop_
_entity.id
_entity.type
_entity.pdbx_description
1 polymer ?
#
loop_
_entity_poly.entity_id
_entity_poly.type
_entity_poly.pdbx_seq_one_letter_code
_entity_poly.pdbx_strand_id
1 'polypeptide(L)'
;MVYLSHTKYQELLPGIIGGCEETTTGVNRLRAMAHQGELRIPMIAVNDAYCKHLFDNRYGTGQSTWDGIMRNTNLLVAGKNVVVAGYGWCGKGGALRGKGLGARIIVCEVDPIRALEAMIDGYEVMPAIEAVPKGDIFITVTG
;
A
#
# COMPACT_ATOMS: atom_id res chain seq x y z
N MET A 1 -19.71 -2.28 -3.64
CA MET A 1 -20.71 -2.31 -2.55
C MET A 1 -21.57 -1.06 -2.55
N VAL A 2 -21.01 0.11 -2.22
CA VAL A 2 -21.76 1.39 -2.30
C VAL A 2 -22.43 1.56 -3.67
N TYR A 3 -21.70 1.24 -4.74
CA TYR A 3 -22.25 1.29 -6.08
C TYR A 3 -23.48 0.37 -6.26
N LEU A 4 -23.46 -0.84 -5.75
CA LEU A 4 -24.61 -1.77 -5.83
C LEU A 4 -25.79 -1.30 -5.00
N SER A 5 -25.56 -0.72 -3.82
CA SER A 5 -26.63 -0.28 -2.91
C SER A 5 -27.35 1.01 -3.36
N HIS A 6 -26.72 1.81 -4.23
CA HIS A 6 -27.23 3.10 -4.68
C HIS A 6 -27.49 3.17 -6.20
N THR A 7 -27.44 2.05 -6.91
CA THR A 7 -27.64 1.98 -8.37
C THR A 7 -28.77 1.05 -8.75
N LYS A 8 -29.00 0.90 -10.06
CA LYS A 8 -29.96 -0.03 -10.66
C LYS A 8 -29.71 -1.52 -10.37
N TYR A 9 -28.62 -1.86 -9.66
CA TYR A 9 -28.27 -3.23 -9.33
C TYR A 9 -28.64 -3.62 -7.89
N GLN A 10 -29.52 -2.86 -7.23
CA GLN A 10 -30.00 -3.17 -5.88
C GLN A 10 -30.69 -4.54 -5.80
N GLU A 11 -31.31 -4.99 -6.87
CA GLU A 11 -31.95 -6.30 -6.97
C GLU A 11 -30.98 -7.47 -6.81
N LEU A 12 -29.67 -7.26 -6.99
CA LEU A 12 -28.65 -8.29 -6.82
C LEU A 12 -28.28 -8.50 -5.35
N LEU A 13 -28.52 -7.52 -4.46
CA LEU A 13 -28.12 -7.58 -3.07
C LEU A 13 -28.69 -8.78 -2.31
N PRO A 14 -29.98 -9.19 -2.47
CA PRO A 14 -30.50 -10.35 -1.75
C PRO A 14 -29.82 -11.67 -2.10
N GLY A 15 -29.18 -11.77 -3.28
CA GLY A 15 -28.44 -12.95 -3.69
C GLY A 15 -26.98 -12.99 -3.21
N ILE A 16 -26.48 -11.92 -2.59
CA ILE A 16 -25.10 -11.83 -2.13
C ILE A 16 -25.02 -12.27 -0.67
N ILE A 17 -24.44 -13.43 -0.42
CA ILE A 17 -24.29 -14.00 0.94
C ILE A 17 -23.20 -13.29 1.76
N GLY A 18 -22.18 -12.75 1.12
CA GLY A 18 -21.07 -12.06 1.76
C GLY A 18 -19.94 -11.75 0.79
N GLY A 19 -18.87 -11.15 1.29
CA GLY A 19 -17.70 -10.85 0.49
C GLY A 19 -16.42 -10.85 1.32
N CYS A 20 -15.28 -10.78 0.63
CA CYS A 20 -13.96 -10.66 1.23
C CYS A 20 -13.28 -9.39 0.71
N GLU A 21 -12.57 -8.69 1.59
CA GLU A 21 -11.78 -7.52 1.22
C GLU A 21 -10.33 -7.73 1.62
N GLU A 22 -9.42 -7.63 0.67
CA GLU A 22 -8.00 -7.86 0.90
C GLU A 22 -7.14 -6.59 0.92
N THR A 23 -7.73 -5.42 0.67
CA THR A 23 -7.01 -4.15 0.63
C THR A 23 -7.23 -3.34 1.91
N THR A 24 -6.15 -2.80 2.49
CA THR A 24 -6.22 -1.95 3.70
C THR A 24 -7.21 -0.80 3.54
N THR A 25 -7.16 -0.08 2.43
CA THR A 25 -8.07 1.04 2.14
C THR A 25 -9.52 0.56 2.01
N GLY A 26 -9.75 -0.60 1.38
CA GLY A 26 -11.07 -1.20 1.26
C GLY A 26 -11.64 -1.60 2.63
N VAL A 27 -10.85 -2.27 3.47
CA VAL A 27 -11.25 -2.64 4.83
C VAL A 27 -11.61 -1.39 5.67
N ASN A 28 -10.82 -0.32 5.60
CA ASN A 28 -11.12 0.92 6.32
C ASN A 28 -12.44 1.55 5.87
N ARG A 29 -12.73 1.53 4.57
CA ARG A 29 -14.02 2.00 4.02
C ARG A 29 -15.19 1.13 4.49
N LEU A 30 -15.04 -0.19 4.48
CA LEU A 30 -16.07 -1.11 4.96
C LEU A 30 -16.34 -0.93 6.45
N ARG A 31 -15.31 -0.69 7.26
CA ARG A 31 -15.47 -0.36 8.69
C ARG A 31 -16.24 0.94 8.87
N ALA A 32 -15.92 1.99 8.12
CA ALA A 32 -16.68 3.24 8.17
C ALA A 32 -18.15 3.02 7.80
N MET A 33 -18.43 2.26 6.73
CA MET A 33 -19.80 1.90 6.34
C MET A 33 -20.53 1.09 7.43
N ALA A 34 -19.82 0.16 8.10
CA ALA A 34 -20.41 -0.60 9.19
C ALA A 34 -20.79 0.29 10.39
N HIS A 35 -19.91 1.23 10.75
CA HIS A 35 -20.20 2.22 11.81
C HIS A 35 -21.38 3.12 11.47
N GLN A 36 -21.59 3.42 10.19
CA GLN A 36 -22.72 4.24 9.71
C GLN A 36 -24.00 3.41 9.51
N GLY A 37 -23.97 2.09 9.70
CA GLY A 37 -25.11 1.19 9.47
C GLY A 37 -25.42 0.98 7.98
N GLU A 38 -24.50 1.34 7.07
CA GLU A 38 -24.69 1.24 5.62
C GLU A 38 -24.17 -0.09 5.04
N LEU A 39 -23.39 -0.85 5.79
CA LEU A 39 -22.88 -2.15 5.36
C LEU A 39 -23.99 -3.21 5.46
N ARG A 40 -24.55 -3.59 4.32
CA ARG A 40 -25.75 -4.45 4.23
C ARG A 40 -25.46 -5.95 4.08
N ILE A 41 -24.21 -6.33 3.81
CA ILE A 41 -23.82 -7.73 3.66
C ILE A 41 -22.60 -8.03 4.55
N PRO A 42 -22.47 -9.27 5.05
CA PRO A 42 -21.29 -9.68 5.80
C PRO A 42 -20.01 -9.54 4.97
N MET A 43 -18.95 -8.98 5.57
CA MET A 43 -17.65 -8.83 4.92
C MET A 43 -16.54 -9.39 5.80
N ILE A 44 -15.64 -10.17 5.21
CA ILE A 44 -14.46 -10.71 5.86
C ILE A 44 -13.27 -9.80 5.51
N ALA A 45 -12.62 -9.26 6.55
CA ALA A 45 -11.41 -8.45 6.38
C ALA A 45 -10.18 -9.35 6.22
N VAL A 46 -9.99 -9.93 5.04
CA VAL A 46 -8.88 -10.83 4.73
C VAL A 46 -7.52 -10.14 4.90
N ASN A 47 -7.47 -8.84 4.61
CA ASN A 47 -6.25 -8.03 4.79
C ASN A 47 -5.71 -8.05 6.22
N ASP A 48 -6.56 -8.31 7.23
CA ASP A 48 -6.16 -8.29 8.63
C ASP A 48 -5.53 -9.62 9.08
N ALA A 49 -5.63 -10.67 8.27
CA ALA A 49 -4.97 -11.94 8.55
C ALA A 49 -3.44 -11.77 8.53
N TYR A 50 -2.75 -12.29 9.54
CA TYR A 50 -1.28 -12.21 9.63
C TYR A 50 -0.59 -12.77 8.38
N CYS A 51 -1.04 -13.91 7.89
CA CYS A 51 -0.48 -14.52 6.68
C CYS A 51 -0.74 -13.70 5.41
N LYS A 52 -1.68 -12.74 5.43
CA LYS A 52 -1.93 -11.86 4.29
C LYS A 52 -1.04 -10.63 4.35
N HIS A 53 -1.21 -9.74 5.33
CA HIS A 53 -0.54 -8.43 5.28
C HIS A 53 0.97 -8.50 5.57
N LEU A 54 1.44 -9.44 6.39
CA LEU A 54 2.86 -9.61 6.66
C LEU A 54 3.64 -10.10 5.42
N PHE A 55 3.00 -10.81 4.50
CA PHE A 55 3.67 -11.41 3.35
C PHE A 55 3.24 -10.78 2.03
N ASP A 56 1.95 -10.78 1.71
CA ASP A 56 1.45 -10.24 0.46
C ASP A 56 1.66 -8.72 0.36
N ASN A 57 1.18 -7.94 1.34
CA ASN A 57 1.32 -6.49 1.30
C ASN A 57 2.79 -6.06 1.31
N ARG A 58 3.65 -6.79 2.00
CA ARG A 58 5.08 -6.49 2.09
C ARG A 58 5.84 -7.02 0.89
N TYR A 59 5.88 -8.32 0.72
CA TYR A 59 6.76 -8.95 -0.29
C TYR A 59 6.11 -9.04 -1.66
N GLY A 60 4.82 -9.36 -1.74
CA GLY A 60 4.08 -9.41 -3.00
C GLY A 60 3.97 -8.04 -3.66
N THR A 61 3.50 -7.03 -2.92
CA THR A 61 3.41 -5.65 -3.41
C THR A 61 4.79 -5.09 -3.76
N GLY A 62 5.80 -5.34 -2.93
CA GLY A 62 7.18 -4.90 -3.22
C GLY A 62 7.68 -5.45 -4.54
N GLN A 63 7.46 -6.75 -4.80
CA GLN A 63 7.88 -7.35 -6.07
C GLN A 63 7.07 -6.81 -7.25
N SER A 64 5.75 -6.85 -7.19
CA SER A 64 4.90 -6.48 -8.33
C SER A 64 5.02 -5.00 -8.70
N THR A 65 5.25 -4.13 -7.73
CA THR A 65 5.52 -2.71 -7.98
C THR A 65 6.77 -2.53 -8.84
N TRP A 66 7.87 -3.18 -8.48
CA TRP A 66 9.11 -3.10 -9.24
C TRP A 66 9.03 -3.81 -10.59
N ASP A 67 8.34 -4.94 -10.67
CA ASP A 67 8.05 -5.60 -11.94
C ASP A 67 7.30 -4.65 -12.88
N GLY A 68 6.29 -3.96 -12.37
CA GLY A 68 5.51 -2.97 -13.12
C GLY A 68 6.37 -1.81 -13.60
N ILE A 69 7.17 -1.21 -12.71
CA ILE A 69 8.06 -0.09 -13.06
C ILE A 69 9.05 -0.51 -14.16
N MET A 70 9.76 -1.61 -13.97
CA MET A 70 10.79 -2.05 -14.93
C MET A 70 10.20 -2.43 -16.29
N ARG A 71 9.07 -3.13 -16.33
CA ARG A 71 8.42 -3.55 -17.59
C ARG A 71 7.88 -2.38 -18.39
N ASN A 72 7.36 -1.34 -17.72
CA ASN A 72 6.74 -0.21 -18.41
C ASN A 72 7.72 0.91 -18.76
N THR A 73 8.87 0.99 -18.09
CA THR A 73 9.83 2.09 -18.27
C THR A 73 11.16 1.64 -18.86
N ASN A 74 11.51 0.38 -18.69
CA ASN A 74 12.84 -0.17 -19.01
C ASN A 74 14.01 0.59 -18.35
N LEU A 75 13.74 1.22 -17.18
CA LEU A 75 14.75 1.99 -16.44
C LEU A 75 15.71 1.08 -15.67
N LEU A 76 16.98 1.48 -15.67
CA LEU A 76 17.96 0.91 -14.75
C LEU A 76 17.71 1.47 -13.35
N VAL A 77 17.36 0.60 -12.41
CA VAL A 77 17.05 0.97 -11.01
C VAL A 77 18.31 1.21 -10.19
N ALA A 78 19.38 0.46 -10.48
CA ALA A 78 20.64 0.58 -9.75
C ALA A 78 21.22 2.00 -9.82
N GLY A 79 21.61 2.53 -8.65
CA GLY A 79 22.16 3.88 -8.51
C GLY A 79 21.12 5.00 -8.48
N LYS A 80 19.84 4.71 -8.72
CA LYS A 80 18.75 5.69 -8.63
C LYS A 80 18.38 6.02 -7.19
N ASN A 81 18.00 7.26 -6.94
CA ASN A 81 17.39 7.67 -5.69
C ASN A 81 15.88 7.44 -5.79
N VAL A 82 15.36 6.58 -4.94
CA VAL A 82 13.95 6.22 -4.91
C VAL A 82 13.31 6.75 -3.65
N VAL A 83 12.35 7.63 -3.81
CA VAL A 83 11.56 8.18 -2.69
C VAL A 83 10.33 7.30 -2.49
N VAL A 84 10.21 6.73 -1.30
CA VAL A 84 9.05 5.94 -0.87
C VAL A 84 8.25 6.77 0.13
N ALA A 85 7.07 7.24 -0.28
CA ALA A 85 6.17 7.98 0.59
C ALA A 85 5.20 7.00 1.28
N GLY A 86 5.36 6.85 2.58
CA GLY A 86 4.70 5.88 3.44
C GLY A 86 5.57 4.67 3.76
N TYR A 87 5.63 4.29 5.05
CA TYR A 87 6.41 3.13 5.52
C TYR A 87 5.55 2.10 6.25
N GLY A 88 4.33 1.89 5.73
CA GLY A 88 3.49 0.74 6.06
C GLY A 88 4.00 -0.55 5.41
N TRP A 89 3.21 -1.62 5.40
CA TRP A 89 3.65 -2.91 4.85
C TRP A 89 4.09 -2.83 3.39
N CYS A 90 3.35 -2.12 2.55
CA CYS A 90 3.71 -1.93 1.13
C CYS A 90 4.99 -1.10 0.98
N GLY A 91 5.13 -0.01 1.74
CA GLY A 91 6.33 0.84 1.71
C GLY A 91 7.58 0.09 2.12
N LYS A 92 7.50 -0.72 3.19
CA LYS A 92 8.60 -1.61 3.63
C LYS A 92 9.03 -2.56 2.51
N GLY A 93 8.05 -3.20 1.87
CA GLY A 93 8.32 -4.13 0.77
C GLY A 93 8.94 -3.44 -0.45
N GLY A 94 8.39 -2.29 -0.84
CA GLY A 94 8.92 -1.47 -1.94
C GLY A 94 10.35 -0.99 -1.69
N ALA A 95 10.62 -0.49 -0.50
CA ALA A 95 11.95 -0.05 -0.06
C ALA A 95 12.96 -1.22 -0.06
N LEU A 96 12.59 -2.35 0.56
CA LEU A 96 13.42 -3.55 0.63
C LEU A 96 13.80 -4.06 -0.77
N ARG A 97 12.82 -4.18 -1.66
CA ARG A 97 13.05 -4.67 -3.02
C ARG A 97 13.86 -3.67 -3.84
N GLY A 98 13.58 -2.37 -3.73
CA GLY A 98 14.34 -1.31 -4.42
C GLY A 98 15.81 -1.31 -4.00
N LYS A 99 16.10 -1.42 -2.70
CA LYS A 99 17.47 -1.57 -2.18
C LYS A 99 18.15 -2.81 -2.75
N GLY A 100 17.44 -3.95 -2.84
CA GLY A 100 17.94 -5.17 -3.47
C GLY A 100 18.24 -5.03 -4.96
N LEU A 101 17.60 -4.11 -5.66
CA LEU A 101 17.87 -3.75 -7.07
C LEU A 101 18.99 -2.70 -7.21
N GLY A 102 19.62 -2.29 -6.11
CA GLY A 102 20.72 -1.33 -6.11
C GLY A 102 20.30 0.14 -6.03
N ALA A 103 19.04 0.44 -5.72
CA ALA A 103 18.59 1.80 -5.49
C ALA A 103 19.06 2.34 -4.13
N ARG A 104 19.19 3.67 -4.04
CA ARG A 104 19.27 4.41 -2.78
C ARG A 104 17.87 4.79 -2.36
N ILE A 105 17.45 4.36 -1.18
CA ILE A 105 16.08 4.55 -0.71
C ILE A 105 16.00 5.73 0.25
N ILE A 106 15.07 6.62 -0.03
CA ILE A 106 14.68 7.73 0.84
C ILE A 106 13.23 7.47 1.25
N VAL A 107 12.94 7.47 2.53
CA VAL A 107 11.59 7.26 3.07
C VAL A 107 11.03 8.58 3.57
N CYS A 108 9.78 8.88 3.18
CA CYS A 108 9.00 9.97 3.74
C CYS A 108 7.84 9.36 4.54
N GLU A 109 7.83 9.57 5.86
CA GLU A 109 6.81 9.03 6.76
C GLU A 109 6.46 10.05 7.82
N VAL A 110 5.15 10.16 8.14
CA VAL A 110 4.63 11.10 9.14
C VAL A 110 4.48 10.46 10.52
N ASP A 111 4.33 9.14 10.58
CA ASP A 111 4.30 8.40 11.83
C ASP A 111 5.73 8.27 12.37
N PRO A 112 6.05 8.84 13.54
CA PRO A 112 7.41 8.86 14.06
C PRO A 112 7.96 7.45 14.38
N ILE A 113 7.10 6.50 14.73
CA ILE A 113 7.54 5.12 15.01
C ILE A 113 7.94 4.42 13.72
N ARG A 114 7.16 4.56 12.66
CA ARG A 114 7.51 4.01 11.34
C ARG A 114 8.72 4.69 10.72
N ALA A 115 8.85 6.01 10.93
CA ALA A 115 10.04 6.75 10.51
C ALA A 115 11.31 6.23 11.20
N LEU A 116 11.24 6.01 12.52
CA LEU A 116 12.33 5.40 13.29
C LEU A 116 12.65 3.98 12.81
N GLU A 117 11.64 3.17 12.53
CA GLU A 117 11.81 1.83 11.97
C GLU A 117 12.55 1.89 10.62
N ALA A 118 12.16 2.80 9.73
CA ALA A 118 12.86 3.00 8.44
C ALA A 118 14.33 3.38 8.62
N MET A 119 14.65 4.23 9.60
CA MET A 119 16.05 4.56 9.94
C MET A 119 16.83 3.34 10.42
N ILE A 120 16.24 2.51 11.29
CA ILE A 120 16.87 1.29 11.80
C ILE A 120 17.08 0.27 10.67
N ASP A 121 16.16 0.19 9.69
CA ASP A 121 16.29 -0.64 8.50
C ASP A 121 17.38 -0.11 7.53
N GLY A 122 17.99 1.03 7.86
CA GLY A 122 19.13 1.61 7.14
C GLY A 122 18.74 2.43 5.92
N TYR A 123 17.60 3.12 5.99
CA TYR A 123 17.16 4.09 4.97
C TYR A 123 17.35 5.53 5.43
N GLU A 124 17.56 6.42 4.49
CA GLU A 124 17.51 7.86 4.74
C GLU A 124 16.05 8.27 4.95
N VAL A 125 15.75 9.02 6.02
CA VAL A 125 14.38 9.47 6.33
C VAL A 125 14.36 10.98 6.38
N MET A 126 13.42 11.59 5.65
CA MET A 126 13.27 13.04 5.61
C MET A 126 11.86 13.47 5.20
N PRO A 127 11.46 14.72 5.45
CA PRO A 127 10.24 15.30 4.91
C PRO A 127 10.22 15.28 3.38
N ALA A 128 9.03 15.14 2.79
CA ALA A 128 8.87 15.07 1.33
C ALA A 128 9.49 16.28 0.60
N ILE A 129 9.40 17.47 1.19
CA ILE A 129 9.96 18.70 0.60
C ILE A 129 11.49 18.63 0.43
N GLU A 130 12.18 17.90 1.28
CA GLU A 130 13.62 17.69 1.20
C GLU A 130 13.97 16.50 0.29
N ALA A 131 13.08 15.53 0.16
CA ALA A 131 13.26 14.34 -0.67
C ALA A 131 13.04 14.64 -2.17
N VAL A 132 12.08 15.52 -2.51
CA VAL A 132 11.69 15.82 -3.89
C VAL A 132 12.88 16.21 -4.77
N PRO A 133 13.79 17.14 -4.40
CA PRO A 133 14.91 17.51 -5.26
C PRO A 133 15.98 16.42 -5.41
N LYS A 134 15.91 15.35 -4.61
CA LYS A 134 16.89 14.25 -4.63
C LYS A 134 16.39 13.03 -5.43
N GLY A 135 15.07 12.86 -5.55
CA GLY A 135 14.45 11.65 -6.08
C GLY A 135 14.46 11.54 -7.59
N ASP A 136 14.83 10.38 -8.10
CA ASP A 136 14.67 10.00 -9.52
C ASP A 136 13.34 9.28 -9.75
N ILE A 137 12.90 8.47 -8.78
CA ILE A 137 11.67 7.67 -8.84
C ILE A 137 10.87 7.90 -7.56
N PHE A 138 9.56 8.06 -7.68
CA PHE A 138 8.67 8.28 -6.56
C PHE A 138 7.63 7.16 -6.49
N ILE A 139 7.51 6.52 -5.33
CA ILE A 139 6.53 5.46 -5.05
C ILE A 139 5.67 5.92 -3.88
N THR A 140 4.39 6.20 -4.13
CA THR A 140 3.45 6.64 -3.09
C THR A 140 2.58 5.47 -2.66
N VAL A 141 2.62 5.14 -1.38
CA VAL A 141 1.92 4.00 -0.77
C VAL A 141 1.25 4.37 0.56
N THR A 142 0.86 5.62 0.68
CA THR A 142 0.03 6.11 1.78
C THR A 142 -1.41 5.68 1.58
N GLY A 143 -2.03 5.07 2.57
CA GLY A 143 -3.43 4.62 2.53
C GLY A 143 -4.43 5.72 2.84
#